data_32d859d7bcbc5abf8655a6c07b24e9d3
#
_entry.id   32d859d7bcbc5abf8655a6c07b24e9d3
#
_cell.length_a   1.000
_cell.length_b   1.000
_cell.length_c   1.000
_cell.angle_alpha   90.00
_cell.angle_beta   90.00
_cell.angle_gamma   90.00
#
_symmetry.space_group_name_H-M   'P 1'
#
loop_
_entity.id
_entity.type
_entity.pdbx_description
1 polymer ?
#
loop_
_entity_poly.entity_id
_entity_poly.type
_entity_poly.pdbx_seq_one_letter_code
_entity_poly.pdbx_strand_id
1 'polypeptide(L)'
;MFDPMHFVPTKGFLTRGVGRHKEKLTSFEMALRDAGIEKYNLVRVSSIFPPHGKLVTRQEGVQLLRPGQVVFAVLAEMATNEPSRMVAASIGLAIPADPNHYGYISEHHTYGQKEEIAGDYAEDLAASMLATTLGVAFDPNQAWDERRAVYLMSGDIVKTRNVTQTAECGPDGLWTTVVAACVYVEYNHAGETPAPVPPKGP
;
A
#
# COMPACT_ATOMS: atom_id res chain seq x y z
N MET A 1 32.42 14.04 3.84
CA MET A 1 32.15 12.60 3.95
C MET A 1 30.66 12.46 3.89
N PHE A 2 30.10 11.95 2.78
CA PHE A 2 28.66 11.70 2.68
C PHE A 2 28.34 10.57 3.64
N ASP A 3 27.65 10.87 4.73
CA ASP A 3 27.05 9.85 5.58
C ASP A 3 25.91 9.21 4.75
N PRO A 4 25.91 7.89 4.49
CA PRO A 4 24.82 7.26 3.76
C PRO A 4 23.55 7.45 4.58
N MET A 5 22.67 8.37 4.14
CA MET A 5 21.37 8.57 4.75
C MET A 5 20.58 7.27 4.62
N HIS A 6 20.33 6.62 5.74
CA HIS A 6 19.42 5.50 5.78
C HIS A 6 17.98 6.03 5.69
N PHE A 7 17.41 6.01 4.48
CA PHE A 7 16.02 6.41 4.25
C PHE A 7 15.06 5.31 4.71
N VAL A 8 14.92 5.11 6.00
CA VAL A 8 13.90 4.22 6.54
C VAL A 8 12.69 5.06 6.95
N PRO A 9 11.54 4.91 6.27
CA PRO A 9 10.35 5.65 6.64
C PRO A 9 9.82 5.18 8.00
N THR A 10 9.37 6.13 8.83
CA THR A 10 8.81 5.87 10.15
C THR A 10 7.28 5.91 10.17
N LYS A 11 6.69 6.55 9.18
CA LYS A 11 5.23 6.64 9.03
C LYS A 11 4.82 6.41 7.58
N GLY A 12 3.60 5.93 7.40
CA GLY A 12 2.95 5.83 6.11
C GLY A 12 1.45 6.09 6.24
N PHE A 13 0.81 6.47 5.15
CA PHE A 13 -0.64 6.56 5.08
C PHE A 13 -1.18 5.89 3.83
N LEU A 14 -2.39 5.37 3.93
CA LEU A 14 -3.11 4.79 2.81
C LEU A 14 -4.00 5.86 2.17
N THR A 15 -4.02 5.89 0.83
CA THR A 15 -4.87 6.80 0.07
C THR A 15 -5.34 6.14 -1.22
N ARG A 16 -6.42 6.67 -1.80
CA ARG A 16 -7.00 6.21 -3.06
C ARG A 16 -7.60 7.36 -3.83
N GLY A 17 -7.77 7.20 -5.13
CA GLY A 17 -8.39 8.21 -5.95
C GLY A 17 -8.79 7.72 -7.33
N VAL A 18 -9.69 8.47 -7.97
CA VAL A 18 -10.19 8.23 -9.31
C VAL A 18 -10.11 9.51 -10.13
N GLY A 19 -9.76 9.39 -11.41
CA GLY A 19 -9.73 10.50 -12.34
C GLY A 19 -10.29 10.11 -13.69
N ARG A 20 -10.94 11.06 -14.38
CA ARG A 20 -11.51 10.87 -15.71
C ARG A 20 -11.11 12.02 -16.62
N HIS A 21 -10.59 11.67 -17.81
CA HIS A 21 -10.21 12.68 -18.81
C HIS A 21 -10.08 12.05 -20.20
N LYS A 22 -10.14 12.87 -21.25
CA LYS A 22 -9.88 12.42 -22.63
C LYS A 22 -8.44 11.93 -22.86
N GLU A 23 -7.48 12.48 -22.11
CA GLU A 23 -6.08 12.10 -22.14
C GLU A 23 -5.76 11.19 -20.93
N LYS A 24 -5.11 10.05 -21.19
CA LYS A 24 -4.78 9.07 -20.15
C LYS A 24 -3.91 9.68 -19.03
N LEU A 25 -2.86 10.42 -19.39
CA LEU A 25 -1.98 11.05 -18.41
C LEU A 25 -2.73 12.04 -17.51
N THR A 26 -3.65 12.82 -18.07
CA THR A 26 -4.45 13.76 -17.29
C THR A 26 -5.44 13.02 -16.38
N SER A 27 -6.02 11.89 -16.81
CA SER A 27 -6.88 11.09 -15.94
C SER A 27 -6.12 10.53 -14.75
N PHE A 28 -4.86 10.11 -14.95
CA PHE A 28 -3.98 9.69 -13.86
C PHE A 28 -3.67 10.84 -12.89
N GLU A 29 -3.32 12.01 -13.41
CA GLU A 29 -3.09 13.20 -12.58
C GLU A 29 -4.32 13.58 -11.76
N MET A 30 -5.54 13.51 -12.36
CA MET A 30 -6.78 13.73 -11.62
C MET A 30 -7.03 12.67 -10.54
N ALA A 31 -6.64 11.40 -10.78
CA ALA A 31 -6.71 10.37 -9.75
C ALA A 31 -5.74 10.67 -8.59
N LEU A 32 -4.54 11.20 -8.87
CA LEU A 32 -3.61 11.65 -7.83
C LEU A 32 -4.17 12.84 -7.03
N ARG A 33 -4.90 13.77 -7.68
CA ARG A 33 -5.60 14.88 -6.99
C ARG A 33 -6.66 14.37 -6.04
N ASP A 34 -7.49 13.44 -6.48
CA ASP A 34 -8.52 12.83 -5.63
C ASP A 34 -7.87 12.06 -4.45
N ALA A 35 -6.74 11.40 -4.71
CA ALA A 35 -5.92 10.79 -3.67
C ALA A 35 -5.20 11.81 -2.76
N GLY A 36 -5.09 13.09 -3.15
CA GLY A 36 -4.43 14.18 -2.40
C GLY A 36 -2.90 14.12 -2.42
N ILE A 37 -2.33 13.51 -3.46
CA ILE A 37 -0.87 13.30 -3.59
C ILE A 37 -0.29 13.84 -4.90
N GLU A 38 -1.05 14.63 -5.65
CA GLU A 38 -0.68 15.20 -6.94
C GLU A 38 0.49 16.19 -6.89
N LYS A 39 0.71 16.80 -5.72
CA LYS A 39 1.73 17.87 -5.55
C LYS A 39 3.14 17.34 -5.36
N TYR A 40 3.32 16.01 -5.31
CA TYR A 40 4.59 15.41 -4.94
C TYR A 40 5.23 14.68 -6.11
N ASN A 41 6.55 14.60 -6.11
CA ASN A 41 7.29 13.75 -7.04
C ASN A 41 7.33 12.34 -6.49
N LEU A 42 6.44 11.49 -6.97
CA LEU A 42 6.29 10.12 -6.46
C LEU A 42 7.37 9.21 -7.04
N VAL A 43 8.04 8.48 -6.14
CA VAL A 43 8.97 7.41 -6.48
C VAL A 43 8.37 6.09 -6.03
N ARG A 44 8.12 5.18 -6.97
CA ARG A 44 7.63 3.84 -6.64
C ARG A 44 8.73 3.01 -5.98
N VAL A 45 8.39 2.38 -4.88
CA VAL A 45 9.24 1.43 -4.16
C VAL A 45 8.58 0.08 -4.08
N SER A 46 9.33 -0.93 -3.65
CA SER A 46 8.82 -2.29 -3.48
C SER A 46 8.00 -2.44 -2.18
N SER A 47 7.58 -3.64 -1.90
CA SER A 47 6.49 -4.09 -1.05
C SER A 47 6.77 -4.12 0.47
N ILE A 48 7.76 -3.42 0.99
CA ILE A 48 8.13 -3.52 2.42
C ILE A 48 7.53 -2.39 3.25
N PHE A 49 6.76 -2.77 4.28
CA PHE A 49 6.40 -1.85 5.35
C PHE A 49 7.47 -1.92 6.44
N PRO A 50 8.14 -0.79 6.77
CA PRO A 50 9.34 -0.82 7.61
C PRO A 50 9.05 -1.26 9.05
N PRO A 51 10.05 -1.87 9.74
CA PRO A 51 9.97 -2.11 11.17
C PRO A 51 9.67 -0.82 11.94
N HIS A 52 8.89 -0.92 13.01
CA HIS A 52 8.41 0.22 13.80
C HIS A 52 7.59 1.26 13.03
N GLY A 53 7.30 1.03 11.75
CA GLY A 53 6.49 1.92 10.93
C GLY A 53 5.06 2.09 11.47
N LYS A 54 4.54 3.31 11.43
CA LYS A 54 3.21 3.63 11.91
C LYS A 54 2.31 4.08 10.78
N LEU A 55 1.10 3.50 10.72
CA LEU A 55 0.06 4.04 9.85
C LEU A 55 -0.57 5.26 10.54
N VAL A 56 -0.55 6.37 9.81
CA VAL A 56 -1.26 7.60 10.17
C VAL A 56 -2.46 7.80 9.25
N THR A 57 -3.34 8.71 9.59
CA THR A 57 -4.44 9.08 8.71
C THR A 57 -3.91 9.81 7.46
N ARG A 58 -4.67 9.76 6.34
CA ARG A 58 -4.33 10.56 5.15
C ARG A 58 -4.15 12.04 5.49
N GLN A 59 -5.03 12.60 6.34
CA GLN A 59 -4.98 14.00 6.72
C GLN A 59 -3.68 14.34 7.44
N GLU A 60 -3.27 13.54 8.41
CA GLU A 60 -2.00 13.73 9.12
C GLU A 60 -0.80 13.57 8.16
N GLY A 61 -0.81 12.51 7.31
CA GLY A 61 0.29 12.23 6.39
C GLY A 61 0.53 13.36 5.40
N VAL A 62 -0.54 13.90 4.80
CA VAL A 62 -0.44 15.02 3.85
C VAL A 62 0.10 16.29 4.50
N GLN A 63 -0.18 16.54 5.78
CA GLN A 63 0.36 17.70 6.51
C GLN A 63 1.87 17.62 6.75
N LEU A 64 2.47 16.43 6.70
CA LEU A 64 3.90 16.22 6.85
C LEU A 64 4.69 16.44 5.54
N LEU A 65 3.99 16.63 4.42
CA LEU A 65 4.58 16.73 3.08
C LEU A 65 4.51 18.16 2.54
N ARG A 66 5.44 18.49 1.64
CA ARG A 66 5.52 19.80 0.98
C ARG A 66 5.40 19.65 -0.54
N PRO A 67 4.71 20.57 -1.24
CA PRO A 67 4.65 20.56 -2.70
C PRO A 67 6.05 20.48 -3.33
N GLY A 68 6.20 19.63 -4.36
CA GLY A 68 7.47 19.38 -5.04
C GLY A 68 8.42 18.38 -4.35
N GLN A 69 8.09 17.95 -3.13
CA GLN A 69 8.89 16.97 -2.40
C GLN A 69 8.95 15.63 -3.16
N VAL A 70 10.12 14.98 -3.13
CA VAL A 70 10.27 13.58 -3.54
C VAL A 70 9.70 12.70 -2.44
N VAL A 71 8.74 11.84 -2.80
CA VAL A 71 7.98 11.01 -1.85
C VAL A 71 7.97 9.58 -2.35
N PHE A 72 8.35 8.65 -1.49
CA PHE A 72 8.32 7.22 -1.80
C PHE A 72 6.94 6.65 -1.53
N ALA A 73 6.46 5.79 -2.45
CA ALA A 73 5.15 5.16 -2.32
C ALA A 73 5.12 3.78 -2.98
N VAL A 74 4.36 2.86 -2.39
CA VAL A 74 3.84 1.68 -3.08
C VAL A 74 2.54 2.12 -3.73
N LEU A 75 2.41 1.97 -5.05
CA LEU A 75 1.32 2.54 -5.83
C LEU A 75 0.77 1.53 -6.84
N ALA A 76 -0.46 1.09 -6.63
CA ALA A 76 -1.26 0.37 -7.60
C ALA A 76 -2.03 1.35 -8.49
N GLU A 77 -2.07 1.08 -9.79
CA GLU A 77 -2.73 1.91 -10.81
C GLU A 77 -3.41 1.03 -11.84
N MET A 78 -4.65 1.37 -12.22
CA MET A 78 -5.34 0.75 -13.34
C MET A 78 -6.12 1.79 -14.12
N ALA A 79 -6.11 1.68 -15.44
CA ALA A 79 -6.81 2.62 -16.32
C ALA A 79 -7.47 1.92 -17.51
N THR A 80 -8.62 2.43 -17.92
CA THR A 80 -9.33 1.99 -19.13
C THR A 80 -10.06 3.16 -19.78
N ASN A 81 -10.30 3.07 -21.08
CA ASN A 81 -11.24 3.92 -21.82
C ASN A 81 -12.32 3.08 -22.53
N GLU A 82 -12.42 1.80 -22.18
CA GLU A 82 -13.46 0.91 -22.70
C GLU A 82 -14.76 1.15 -21.92
N PRO A 83 -15.85 1.59 -22.59
CA PRO A 83 -17.11 1.85 -21.92
C PRO A 83 -17.62 0.66 -21.11
N SER A 84 -18.18 0.94 -19.94
CA SER A 84 -18.68 -0.05 -18.97
C SER A 84 -17.64 -1.03 -18.43
N ARG A 85 -16.37 -0.83 -18.73
CA ARG A 85 -15.29 -1.62 -18.10
C ARG A 85 -15.05 -1.12 -16.68
N MET A 86 -15.19 -2.01 -15.72
CA MET A 86 -14.80 -1.76 -14.33
C MET A 86 -13.31 -2.00 -14.14
N VAL A 87 -12.64 -1.07 -13.47
CA VAL A 87 -11.23 -1.16 -13.06
C VAL A 87 -11.12 -1.06 -11.55
N ALA A 88 -10.13 -1.74 -10.98
CA ALA A 88 -9.80 -1.67 -9.56
C ALA A 88 -8.29 -1.58 -9.37
N ALA A 89 -7.86 -0.77 -8.40
CA ALA A 89 -6.51 -0.72 -7.87
C ALA A 89 -6.58 -0.84 -6.34
N SER A 90 -5.77 -1.73 -5.78
CA SER A 90 -5.78 -2.05 -4.35
C SER A 90 -4.36 -2.11 -3.79
N ILE A 91 -4.20 -1.64 -2.56
CA ILE A 91 -3.04 -1.88 -1.72
C ILE A 91 -3.49 -2.72 -0.54
N GLY A 92 -2.88 -3.87 -0.35
CA GLY A 92 -2.98 -4.68 0.86
C GLY A 92 -1.79 -4.45 1.77
N LEU A 93 -1.97 -4.53 3.06
CA LEU A 93 -0.93 -4.35 4.08
C LEU A 93 -1.07 -5.41 5.15
N ALA A 94 0.04 -6.07 5.51
CA ALA A 94 0.15 -6.97 6.65
C ALA A 94 1.28 -6.53 7.58
N ILE A 95 0.98 -6.37 8.86
CA ILE A 95 1.91 -5.91 9.90
C ILE A 95 2.15 -7.06 10.88
N PRO A 96 3.42 -7.42 11.16
CA PRO A 96 3.76 -8.48 12.13
C PRO A 96 3.52 -8.02 13.56
N ALA A 97 3.40 -9.00 14.46
CA ALA A 97 3.29 -8.78 15.91
C ALA A 97 4.58 -8.23 16.50
N ASP A 98 5.71 -8.78 16.08
CA ASP A 98 7.02 -8.27 16.48
C ASP A 98 7.33 -6.97 15.69
N PRO A 99 7.39 -5.82 16.34
CA PRO A 99 7.66 -4.55 15.67
C PRO A 99 9.07 -4.44 15.06
N ASN A 100 9.98 -5.37 15.42
CA ASN A 100 11.32 -5.43 14.84
C ASN A 100 11.35 -6.13 13.48
N HIS A 101 10.29 -6.84 13.12
CA HIS A 101 10.11 -7.39 11.79
C HIS A 101 9.44 -6.38 10.86
N TYR A 102 9.79 -6.44 9.58
CA TYR A 102 9.10 -5.68 8.54
C TYR A 102 7.76 -6.34 8.18
N GLY A 103 6.80 -5.51 7.77
CA GLY A 103 5.55 -5.96 7.19
C GLY A 103 5.62 -6.01 5.66
N TYR A 104 4.54 -6.49 5.04
CA TYR A 104 4.39 -6.52 3.59
C TYR A 104 3.27 -5.62 3.11
N ILE A 105 3.50 -5.03 1.93
CA ILE A 105 2.49 -4.30 1.16
C ILE A 105 2.36 -5.03 -0.19
N SER A 106 1.14 -5.35 -0.58
CA SER A 106 0.83 -5.90 -1.90
C SER A 106 0.19 -4.84 -2.79
N GLU A 107 0.39 -4.97 -4.08
CA GLU A 107 -0.32 -4.23 -5.12
C GLU A 107 -1.23 -5.19 -5.90
N HIS A 108 -2.48 -4.82 -6.08
CA HIS A 108 -3.39 -5.55 -6.95
C HIS A 108 -4.13 -4.58 -7.87
N HIS A 109 -4.19 -4.93 -9.14
CA HIS A 109 -4.93 -4.17 -10.15
C HIS A 109 -5.64 -5.14 -11.10
N THR A 110 -6.91 -4.85 -11.39
CA THR A 110 -7.76 -5.82 -12.09
C THR A 110 -8.91 -5.16 -12.84
N TYR A 111 -9.48 -5.92 -13.74
CA TYR A 111 -10.74 -5.61 -14.42
C TYR A 111 -11.90 -6.40 -13.83
N GLY A 112 -13.08 -5.79 -13.75
CA GLY A 112 -14.34 -6.48 -13.44
C GLY A 112 -14.54 -6.86 -11.98
N GLN A 113 -13.58 -6.62 -11.08
CA GLN A 113 -13.76 -6.90 -9.66
C GLN A 113 -14.34 -5.70 -8.91
N LYS A 114 -15.23 -5.97 -7.97
CA LYS A 114 -15.74 -4.99 -7.01
C LYS A 114 -14.69 -4.67 -5.95
N GLU A 115 -14.89 -3.55 -5.25
CA GLU A 115 -13.98 -3.03 -4.22
C GLU A 115 -13.62 -4.08 -3.17
N GLU A 116 -14.63 -4.78 -2.62
CA GLU A 116 -14.45 -5.80 -1.60
C GLU A 116 -13.56 -6.95 -2.08
N ILE A 117 -13.87 -7.54 -3.25
CA ILE A 117 -13.10 -8.68 -3.80
C ILE A 117 -11.65 -8.29 -4.09
N ALA A 118 -11.43 -7.14 -4.72
CA ALA A 118 -10.08 -6.67 -5.04
C ALA A 118 -9.28 -6.30 -3.78
N GLY A 119 -9.96 -5.74 -2.77
CA GLY A 119 -9.37 -5.39 -1.48
C GLY A 119 -8.96 -6.61 -0.68
N ASP A 120 -9.85 -7.58 -0.53
CA ASP A 120 -9.59 -8.84 0.19
C ASP A 120 -8.45 -9.62 -0.46
N TYR A 121 -8.41 -9.65 -1.80
CA TYR A 121 -7.33 -10.30 -2.52
C TYR A 121 -5.97 -9.62 -2.26
N ALA A 122 -5.91 -8.30 -2.28
CA ALA A 122 -4.69 -7.56 -1.98
C ALA A 122 -4.24 -7.79 -0.53
N GLU A 123 -5.17 -7.79 0.42
CA GLU A 123 -4.92 -8.04 1.84
C GLU A 123 -4.38 -9.46 2.08
N ASP A 124 -4.98 -10.46 1.41
CA ASP A 124 -4.54 -11.84 1.43
C ASP A 124 -3.11 -12.00 0.88
N LEU A 125 -2.79 -11.36 -0.23
CA LEU A 125 -1.44 -11.39 -0.79
C LEU A 125 -0.41 -10.86 0.21
N ALA A 126 -0.67 -9.72 0.84
CA ALA A 126 0.23 -9.14 1.83
C ALA A 126 0.40 -10.07 3.05
N ALA A 127 -0.70 -10.64 3.56
CA ALA A 127 -0.68 -11.56 4.69
C ALA A 127 0.06 -12.87 4.34
N SER A 128 -0.16 -13.41 3.15
CA SER A 128 0.52 -14.63 2.67
C SER A 128 2.03 -14.44 2.53
N MET A 129 2.48 -13.29 2.00
CA MET A 129 3.91 -12.95 1.92
C MET A 129 4.53 -12.86 3.31
N LEU A 130 3.85 -12.21 4.24
CA LEU A 130 4.33 -12.08 5.62
C LEU A 130 4.35 -13.43 6.32
N ALA A 131 3.30 -14.23 6.23
CA ALA A 131 3.21 -15.57 6.83
C ALA A 131 4.34 -16.48 6.34
N THR A 132 4.63 -16.46 5.03
CA THR A 132 5.74 -17.23 4.46
C THR A 132 7.09 -16.82 5.06
N THR A 133 7.31 -15.53 5.27
CA THR A 133 8.55 -15.01 5.87
C THR A 133 8.68 -15.37 7.34
N LEU A 134 7.56 -15.41 8.07
CA LEU A 134 7.52 -15.78 9.49
C LEU A 134 7.48 -17.29 9.71
N GLY A 135 7.41 -18.10 8.65
CA GLY A 135 7.30 -19.56 8.76
C GLY A 135 5.93 -20.06 9.26
N VAL A 136 4.90 -19.24 9.17
CA VAL A 136 3.51 -19.61 9.51
C VAL A 136 2.96 -20.53 8.43
N ALA A 137 2.63 -21.75 8.79
CA ALA A 137 2.03 -22.72 7.86
C ALA A 137 0.56 -22.35 7.59
N PHE A 138 0.18 -22.36 6.33
CA PHE A 138 -1.20 -22.18 5.89
C PHE A 138 -1.49 -23.01 4.65
N ASP A 139 -2.77 -23.36 4.43
CA ASP A 139 -3.22 -23.97 3.19
C ASP A 139 -3.65 -22.88 2.19
N PRO A 140 -2.94 -22.72 1.08
CA PRO A 140 -3.28 -21.70 0.07
C PRO A 140 -4.63 -21.94 -0.62
N ASN A 141 -5.22 -23.14 -0.50
CA ASN A 141 -6.52 -23.49 -1.08
C ASN A 141 -7.70 -23.14 -0.15
N GLN A 142 -7.45 -22.77 1.10
CA GLN A 142 -8.52 -22.30 2.00
C GLN A 142 -9.04 -20.93 1.58
N ALA A 143 -10.29 -20.64 1.93
CA ALA A 143 -10.88 -19.31 1.75
C ALA A 143 -10.10 -18.25 2.56
N TRP A 144 -10.13 -17.00 2.10
CA TRP A 144 -9.41 -15.90 2.76
C TRP A 144 -9.78 -15.74 4.23
N ASP A 145 -11.07 -15.81 4.58
CA ASP A 145 -11.51 -15.68 5.96
C ASP A 145 -10.93 -16.77 6.88
N GLU A 146 -10.82 -18.00 6.37
CA GLU A 146 -10.22 -19.11 7.11
C GLU A 146 -8.71 -18.88 7.31
N ARG A 147 -8.00 -18.45 6.26
CA ARG A 147 -6.57 -18.12 6.34
C ARG A 147 -6.31 -16.95 7.27
N ARG A 148 -7.15 -15.91 7.19
CA ARG A 148 -7.07 -14.76 8.09
C ARG A 148 -7.24 -15.18 9.55
N ALA A 149 -8.16 -16.08 9.84
CA ALA A 149 -8.32 -16.64 11.18
C ALA A 149 -7.05 -17.36 11.65
N VAL A 150 -6.41 -18.16 10.80
CA VAL A 150 -5.14 -18.84 11.10
C VAL A 150 -4.03 -17.83 11.40
N TYR A 151 -3.88 -16.77 10.58
CA TYR A 151 -2.88 -15.74 10.79
C TYR A 151 -3.08 -14.99 12.11
N LEU A 152 -4.31 -14.63 12.44
CA LEU A 152 -4.64 -13.96 13.70
C LEU A 152 -4.47 -14.87 14.92
N MET A 153 -4.80 -16.17 14.77
CA MET A 153 -4.62 -17.15 15.84
C MET A 153 -3.16 -17.51 16.09
N SER A 154 -2.27 -17.44 15.09
CA SER A 154 -0.84 -17.65 15.29
C SER A 154 -0.23 -16.58 16.21
N GLY A 155 -0.85 -15.41 16.28
CA GLY A 155 -0.32 -14.27 17.01
C GLY A 155 0.85 -13.56 16.31
N ASP A 156 1.29 -14.02 15.14
CA ASP A 156 2.43 -13.48 14.42
C ASP A 156 2.07 -12.30 13.50
N ILE A 157 0.80 -12.23 13.08
CA ILE A 157 0.26 -11.12 12.28
C ILE A 157 -0.83 -10.43 13.07
N VAL A 158 -0.61 -9.19 13.48
CA VAL A 158 -1.58 -8.46 14.32
C VAL A 158 -2.52 -7.57 13.55
N LYS A 159 -2.19 -7.22 12.30
CA LYS A 159 -2.98 -6.27 11.55
C LYS A 159 -2.86 -6.49 10.05
N THR A 160 -4.01 -6.67 9.43
CA THR A 160 -4.16 -6.59 7.98
C THR A 160 -5.07 -5.42 7.62
N ARG A 161 -4.83 -4.78 6.50
CA ARG A 161 -5.66 -3.70 5.96
C ARG A 161 -5.54 -3.64 4.46
N ASN A 162 -6.56 -3.10 3.82
CA ASN A 162 -6.47 -2.68 2.44
C ASN A 162 -6.99 -1.24 2.23
N VAL A 163 -6.63 -0.67 1.10
CA VAL A 163 -7.28 0.48 0.50
C VAL A 163 -7.48 0.18 -0.98
N THR A 164 -8.70 0.34 -1.45
CA THR A 164 -9.09 -0.04 -2.81
C THR A 164 -9.90 1.08 -3.44
N GLN A 165 -9.60 1.40 -4.69
CA GLN A 165 -10.40 2.27 -5.54
C GLN A 165 -10.91 1.49 -6.73
N THR A 166 -12.21 1.55 -6.94
CA THR A 166 -12.86 1.02 -8.15
C THR A 166 -13.56 2.14 -8.92
N ALA A 167 -13.67 1.98 -10.22
CA ALA A 167 -14.49 2.83 -11.07
C ALA A 167 -14.92 2.08 -12.32
N GLU A 168 -16.08 2.43 -12.83
CA GLU A 168 -16.56 1.98 -14.14
C GLU A 168 -16.33 3.09 -15.16
N CYS A 169 -15.78 2.75 -16.32
CA CYS A 169 -15.62 3.69 -17.44
C CYS A 169 -16.98 4.10 -17.96
N GLY A 170 -17.20 5.41 -18.12
CA GLY A 170 -18.44 5.97 -18.64
C GLY A 170 -18.70 5.61 -20.11
N PRO A 171 -19.94 5.80 -20.59
CA PRO A 171 -20.32 5.52 -21.98
C PRO A 171 -19.63 6.46 -22.98
N ASP A 172 -19.07 7.58 -22.52
CA ASP A 172 -18.32 8.56 -23.29
C ASP A 172 -16.90 8.10 -23.67
N GLY A 173 -16.44 6.96 -23.12
CA GLY A 173 -15.11 6.41 -23.40
C GLY A 173 -13.94 7.28 -22.93
N LEU A 174 -14.17 8.18 -21.99
CA LEU A 174 -13.08 8.91 -21.35
C LEU A 174 -12.18 7.96 -20.55
N TRP A 175 -10.87 8.19 -20.60
CA TRP A 175 -9.94 7.48 -19.73
C TRP A 175 -10.38 7.61 -18.28
N THR A 176 -10.61 6.47 -17.66
CA THR A 176 -10.93 6.36 -16.24
C THR A 176 -9.75 5.66 -15.58
N THR A 177 -9.05 6.37 -14.71
CA THR A 177 -7.88 5.87 -13.97
C THR A 177 -8.21 5.79 -12.50
N VAL A 178 -7.86 4.66 -11.86
CA VAL A 178 -7.94 4.46 -10.41
C VAL A 178 -6.55 4.27 -9.85
N VAL A 179 -6.31 4.79 -8.66
CA VAL A 179 -5.07 4.61 -7.91
C VAL A 179 -5.36 4.21 -6.47
N ALA A 180 -4.50 3.37 -5.90
CA ALA A 180 -4.41 3.10 -4.47
C ALA A 180 -2.94 3.16 -4.07
N ALA A 181 -2.60 3.76 -2.95
CA ALA A 181 -1.21 3.94 -2.53
C ALA A 181 -1.01 3.80 -1.03
N CYS A 182 0.16 3.28 -0.66
CA CYS A 182 0.78 3.50 0.64
C CYS A 182 1.92 4.50 0.46
N VAL A 183 1.76 5.69 1.02
CA VAL A 183 2.69 6.82 0.88
C VAL A 183 3.50 6.94 2.15
N TYR A 184 4.83 6.95 2.02
CA TYR A 184 5.75 7.06 3.15
C TYR A 184 6.02 8.51 3.49
N VAL A 185 6.02 8.80 4.79
CA VAL A 185 6.28 10.13 5.34
C VAL A 185 7.15 9.99 6.59
N GLU A 186 7.91 11.02 6.87
CA GLU A 186 8.96 11.04 7.88
C GLU A 186 9.97 9.89 7.74
N TYR A 187 11.22 10.21 7.90
CA TYR A 187 12.32 9.26 7.75
C TYR A 187 13.29 9.46 8.92
N ASN A 188 13.85 8.36 9.42
CA ASN A 188 14.92 8.44 10.41
C ASN A 188 16.13 9.14 9.78
N HIS A 189 16.69 10.10 10.50
CA HIS A 189 18.00 10.66 10.17
C HIS A 189 19.10 9.74 10.73
N ALA A 190 20.25 9.70 10.06
CA ALA A 190 21.41 8.96 10.54
C ALA A 190 21.77 9.40 11.98
N GLY A 191 21.71 8.48 12.92
CA GLY A 191 21.90 8.75 14.36
C GLY A 191 20.75 8.35 15.27
N GLU A 192 19.55 8.15 14.74
CA GLU A 192 18.36 7.72 15.49
C GLU A 192 17.99 6.25 15.25
N THR A 193 18.95 5.41 14.94
CA THR A 193 18.68 3.97 14.81
C THR A 193 18.26 3.42 16.15
N PRO A 194 17.10 2.77 16.28
CA PRO A 194 16.81 1.95 17.46
C PRO A 194 17.96 0.96 17.61
N ALA A 195 18.50 0.83 18.82
CA ALA A 195 19.57 -0.12 19.08
C ALA A 195 19.20 -1.51 18.54
N PRO A 196 20.12 -2.23 17.87
CA PRO A 196 19.83 -3.58 17.41
C PRO A 196 19.41 -4.43 18.60
N VAL A 197 18.25 -5.07 18.47
CA VAL A 197 17.77 -6.02 19.49
C VAL A 197 18.76 -7.16 19.56
N PRO A 198 19.30 -7.51 20.75
CA PRO A 198 20.20 -8.63 20.89
C PRO A 198 19.48 -9.92 20.42
N PRO A 199 20.19 -10.84 19.72
CA PRO A 199 19.60 -12.09 19.31
C PRO A 199 19.05 -12.81 20.54
N LYS A 200 17.81 -13.34 20.42
CA LYS A 200 17.27 -14.25 21.44
C LYS A 200 18.29 -15.38 21.57
N GLY A 201 18.87 -15.52 22.73
CA GLY A 201 19.77 -16.63 23.06
C GLY A 201 19.08 -17.99 22.79
N PRO A 202 19.89 -19.05 22.63
CA PRO A 202 19.41 -20.40 22.31
C PRO A 202 18.42 -20.91 23.33
#